data_b1bb90323cfcd767256b2b3210660a3e
#
_entry.id   b1bb90323cfcd767256b2b3210660a3e
#
_cell.length_a   1.000
_cell.length_b   1.000
_cell.length_c   1.000
_cell.angle_alpha   90.00
_cell.angle_beta   90.00
_cell.angle_gamma   90.00
#
_symmetry.space_group_name_H-M   'P 1'
#
loop_
_entity.id
_entity.type
_entity.pdbx_description
1 polymer ?
#
loop_
_entity_poly.entity_id
_entity_poly.type
_entity_poly.pdbx_seq_one_letter_code
_entity_poly.pdbx_strand_id
1 'polypeptide(L)'
;MIIFTDGKINIGENNILAASNEELNSLAEEGVIEKRKDAIGTYYYLEDESQGMRFGVFISLQDRKINWVRFSWLDSPCKGWEDASQKAMMDEYRLLSNFLENQVGGLPDSKVNRKTTWRFNWGLLEVSYEPRAYQADIFMKFQ
;
A
#
# COMPACT_ATOMS: atom_id res chain seq x y z
N MET A 1 -4.15 -12.11 0.46
CA MET A 1 -5.16 -11.29 1.18
C MET A 1 -4.47 -10.19 1.97
N ILE A 2 -4.89 -8.97 1.76
CA ILE A 2 -4.36 -7.81 2.47
C ILE A 2 -5.11 -7.67 3.80
N ILE A 3 -4.37 -7.60 4.91
CA ILE A 3 -4.93 -7.40 6.25
C ILE A 3 -4.33 -6.10 6.80
N PHE A 4 -4.99 -4.99 6.54
CA PHE A 4 -4.45 -3.66 6.86
C PHE A 4 -4.21 -3.47 8.36
N THR A 5 -5.15 -3.91 9.20
CA THR A 5 -5.04 -3.73 10.64
C THR A 5 -3.87 -4.48 11.27
N ASP A 6 -3.47 -5.60 10.65
CA ASP A 6 -2.41 -6.47 11.16
C ASP A 6 -1.06 -6.22 10.49
N GLY A 7 -1.02 -5.36 9.49
CA GLY A 7 0.20 -5.10 8.71
C GLY A 7 0.67 -6.35 7.97
N LYS A 8 -0.26 -7.10 7.37
CA LYS A 8 0.05 -8.38 6.71
C LYS A 8 -0.49 -8.44 5.30
N ILE A 9 0.21 -9.19 4.47
CA ILE A 9 -0.27 -9.63 3.15
C ILE A 9 -0.06 -11.13 3.10
N ASN A 10 -1.16 -11.88 3.08
CA ASN A 10 -1.11 -13.34 3.05
C ASN A 10 -1.25 -13.87 1.63
N ILE A 11 -0.32 -14.76 1.26
CA ILE A 11 -0.45 -15.61 0.09
C ILE A 11 -0.62 -17.02 0.63
N GLY A 12 -1.83 -17.58 0.46
CA GLY A 12 -2.21 -18.77 1.19
C GLY A 12 -2.23 -18.50 2.69
N GLU A 13 -1.48 -19.26 3.46
CA GLU A 13 -1.38 -19.10 4.93
C GLU A 13 -0.15 -18.28 5.35
N ASN A 14 0.68 -17.86 4.41
CA ASN A 14 1.96 -17.21 4.70
C ASN A 14 1.88 -15.70 4.54
N ASN A 15 2.30 -14.97 5.58
CA ASN A 15 2.47 -13.53 5.50
C ASN A 15 3.79 -13.22 4.79
N ILE A 16 3.71 -12.71 3.57
CA ILE A 16 4.90 -12.40 2.77
C ILE A 16 5.70 -11.23 3.31
N LEU A 17 5.10 -10.39 4.16
CA LEU A 17 5.82 -9.27 4.79
C LEU A 17 6.72 -9.74 5.93
N ALA A 18 6.55 -10.97 6.41
CA ALA A 18 7.44 -11.60 7.38
C ALA A 18 8.43 -12.56 6.71
N ALA A 19 8.39 -12.68 5.38
CA ALA A 19 9.27 -13.58 4.64
C ALA A 19 10.70 -13.05 4.59
N SER A 20 11.65 -13.97 4.50
CA SER A 20 13.05 -13.64 4.25
C SER A 20 13.25 -13.20 2.78
N ASN A 21 14.39 -12.57 2.50
CA ASN A 21 14.74 -12.23 1.12
C ASN A 21 14.80 -13.46 0.22
N GLU A 22 15.27 -14.58 0.74
CA GLU A 22 15.34 -15.83 0.00
C GLU A 22 13.96 -16.34 -0.36
N GLU A 23 13.02 -16.28 0.58
CA GLU A 23 11.63 -16.67 0.35
C GLU A 23 10.95 -15.74 -0.66
N LEU A 24 11.18 -14.42 -0.58
CA LEU A 24 10.65 -13.46 -1.54
C LEU A 24 11.21 -13.71 -2.94
N ASN A 25 12.49 -13.99 -3.05
CA ASN A 25 13.12 -14.34 -4.33
C ASN A 25 12.53 -15.61 -4.91
N SER A 26 12.26 -16.62 -4.06
CA SER A 26 11.62 -17.86 -4.51
C SER A 26 10.21 -17.62 -5.04
N LEU A 27 9.43 -16.79 -4.36
CA LEU A 27 8.09 -16.39 -4.81
C LEU A 27 8.15 -15.66 -6.16
N ALA A 28 9.17 -14.83 -6.36
CA ALA A 28 9.37 -14.14 -7.63
C ALA A 28 9.75 -15.10 -8.75
N GLU A 29 10.61 -16.08 -8.48
CA GLU A 29 10.99 -17.12 -9.44
C GLU A 29 9.79 -17.98 -9.84
N GLU A 30 8.89 -18.25 -8.90
CA GLU A 30 7.65 -18.98 -9.15
C GLU A 30 6.59 -18.16 -9.89
N GLY A 31 6.80 -16.86 -10.03
CA GLY A 31 5.85 -15.97 -10.69
C GLY A 31 4.69 -15.53 -9.81
N VAL A 32 4.75 -15.79 -8.50
CA VAL A 32 3.71 -15.39 -7.55
C VAL A 32 3.74 -13.89 -7.31
N ILE A 33 4.94 -13.33 -7.24
CA ILE A 33 5.20 -11.89 -7.17
C ILE A 33 6.21 -11.53 -8.24
N GLU A 34 6.36 -10.25 -8.51
CA GLU A 34 7.28 -9.76 -9.52
C GLU A 34 8.41 -8.98 -8.85
N LYS A 35 9.65 -9.34 -9.17
CA LYS A 35 10.82 -8.60 -8.69
C LYS A 35 11.18 -7.54 -9.71
N ARG A 36 11.20 -6.28 -9.28
CA ARG A 36 11.53 -5.13 -10.12
C ARG A 36 12.72 -4.37 -9.55
N LYS A 37 13.43 -3.68 -10.43
CA LYS A 37 14.56 -2.85 -10.04
C LYS A 37 14.45 -1.49 -10.73
N ASP A 38 14.63 -0.43 -9.97
CA ASP A 38 14.69 0.93 -10.47
C ASP A 38 15.97 1.63 -10.01
N ALA A 39 16.09 2.94 -10.22
CA ALA A 39 17.25 3.72 -9.83
C ALA A 39 17.47 3.79 -8.32
N ILE A 40 16.42 3.53 -7.54
CA ILE A 40 16.45 3.61 -6.07
C ILE A 40 16.82 2.26 -5.46
N GLY A 41 16.45 1.16 -6.12
CA GLY A 41 16.77 -0.19 -5.63
C GLY A 41 15.81 -1.26 -6.12
N THR A 42 15.81 -2.37 -5.42
CA THR A 42 14.97 -3.52 -5.70
C THR A 42 13.68 -3.43 -4.90
N TYR A 43 12.56 -3.74 -5.55
CA TYR A 43 11.27 -3.86 -4.89
C TYR A 43 10.51 -5.04 -5.49
N TYR A 44 9.50 -5.50 -4.76
CA TYR A 44 8.61 -6.56 -5.22
C TYR A 44 7.23 -5.96 -5.50
N TYR A 45 6.57 -6.51 -6.52
CA TYR A 45 5.25 -6.05 -6.95
C TYR A 45 4.30 -7.22 -7.02
N LEU A 46 3.08 -7.01 -6.58
CA LEU A 46 1.96 -7.92 -6.81
C LEU A 46 0.67 -7.11 -6.91
N GLU A 47 -0.37 -7.76 -7.40
CA GLU A 47 -1.71 -7.20 -7.37
C GLU A 47 -2.56 -8.03 -6.42
N ASP A 48 -3.38 -7.38 -5.62
CA ASP A 48 -4.31 -8.05 -4.72
C ASP A 48 -5.58 -7.22 -4.56
N GLU A 49 -6.60 -7.83 -4.03
CA GLU A 49 -7.91 -7.23 -3.86
C GLU A 49 -8.28 -7.17 -2.38
N SER A 50 -8.96 -6.11 -1.97
CA SER A 50 -9.54 -5.98 -0.65
C SER A 50 -10.90 -5.29 -0.78
N GLN A 51 -11.96 -5.95 -0.33
CA GLN A 51 -13.33 -5.42 -0.34
C GLN A 51 -13.76 -4.88 -1.71
N GLY A 52 -13.42 -5.60 -2.77
CA GLY A 52 -13.77 -5.22 -4.14
C GLY A 52 -12.88 -4.17 -4.77
N MET A 53 -11.88 -3.68 -4.06
CA MET A 53 -10.90 -2.71 -4.56
C MET A 53 -9.61 -3.43 -4.96
N ARG A 54 -9.12 -3.16 -6.15
CA ARG A 54 -7.88 -3.75 -6.65
C ARG A 54 -6.71 -2.82 -6.38
N PHE A 55 -5.65 -3.38 -5.80
CA PHE A 55 -4.44 -2.65 -5.47
C PHE A 55 -3.22 -3.22 -6.17
N GLY A 56 -2.38 -2.32 -6.71
CA GLY A 56 -1.00 -2.63 -7.02
C GLY A 56 -0.20 -2.44 -5.74
N VAL A 57 0.57 -3.46 -5.37
CA VAL A 57 1.29 -3.49 -4.10
C VAL A 57 2.78 -3.45 -4.36
N PHE A 58 3.44 -2.42 -3.85
CA PHE A 58 4.88 -2.19 -4.00
C PHE A 58 5.56 -2.40 -2.66
N ILE A 59 6.36 -3.45 -2.55
CA ILE A 59 7.09 -3.80 -1.32
C ILE A 59 8.52 -3.31 -1.44
N SER A 60 8.87 -2.31 -0.65
CA SER A 60 10.19 -1.69 -0.67
C SER A 60 11.10 -2.31 0.37
N LEU A 61 12.31 -2.64 -0.05
CA LEU A 61 13.36 -3.19 0.82
C LEU A 61 14.45 -2.15 1.04
N GLN A 62 14.88 -2.03 2.29
CA GLN A 62 16.05 -1.26 2.67
C GLN A 62 16.90 -2.13 3.59
N ASP A 63 18.17 -2.33 3.25
CA ASP A 63 19.09 -3.18 4.00
C ASP A 63 18.50 -4.58 4.24
N ARG A 64 17.90 -5.17 3.20
CA ARG A 64 17.25 -6.49 3.20
C ARG A 64 16.03 -6.60 4.12
N LYS A 65 15.50 -5.48 4.59
CA LYS A 65 14.29 -5.45 5.41
C LYS A 65 13.20 -4.69 4.69
N ILE A 66 11.97 -5.12 4.86
CA ILE A 66 10.82 -4.40 4.36
C ILE A 66 10.67 -3.12 5.17
N ASN A 67 10.80 -1.99 4.48
CA ASN A 67 10.73 -0.67 5.09
C ASN A 67 9.31 -0.12 5.04
N TRP A 68 8.72 -0.15 3.85
CA TRP A 68 7.35 0.28 3.65
C TRP A 68 6.71 -0.49 2.50
N VAL A 69 5.38 -0.51 2.50
CA VAL A 69 4.58 -1.09 1.42
C VAL A 69 3.59 -0.03 0.96
N ARG A 70 3.56 0.22 -0.34
CA ARG A 70 2.65 1.15 -0.96
C ARG A 70 1.55 0.40 -1.70
N PHE A 71 0.32 0.82 -1.47
CA PHE A 71 -0.87 0.29 -2.14
C PHE A 71 -1.42 1.37 -3.07
N SER A 72 -1.37 1.10 -4.36
CA SER A 72 -1.94 1.98 -5.38
C SER A 72 -3.28 1.41 -5.83
N TRP A 73 -4.33 2.21 -5.73
CA TRP A 73 -5.68 1.77 -6.08
C TRP A 73 -5.83 1.74 -7.60
N LEU A 74 -5.82 0.53 -8.20
CA LEU A 74 -5.76 0.34 -9.63
C LEU A 74 -7.07 0.68 -10.35
N ASP A 75 -8.20 0.30 -9.77
CA ASP A 75 -9.54 0.53 -10.33
C ASP A 75 -10.26 1.71 -9.68
N SER A 76 -9.50 2.71 -9.27
CA SER A 76 -10.04 3.93 -8.69
C SER A 76 -10.96 4.66 -9.68
N PRO A 77 -12.17 5.07 -9.24
CA PRO A 77 -13.05 5.86 -10.10
C PRO A 77 -12.52 7.29 -10.35
N CYS A 78 -11.49 7.67 -9.61
CA CYS A 78 -10.87 9.01 -9.71
C CYS A 78 -9.69 9.05 -10.67
N LYS A 79 -9.30 7.90 -11.24
CA LYS A 79 -8.17 7.79 -12.17
C LYS A 79 -8.64 7.81 -13.61
N GLY A 80 -8.09 8.72 -14.38
CA GLY A 80 -8.29 8.81 -15.81
C GLY A 80 -7.45 9.95 -16.35
N TRP A 81 -7.04 9.84 -17.60
CA TRP A 81 -6.23 10.86 -18.25
C TRP A 81 -6.89 12.23 -18.23
N GLU A 82 -8.20 12.25 -18.40
CA GLU A 82 -9.00 13.46 -18.44
C GLU A 82 -9.33 14.01 -17.05
N ASP A 83 -9.15 13.18 -16.01
CA ASP A 83 -9.55 13.49 -14.64
C ASP A 83 -8.35 13.76 -13.73
N ALA A 84 -7.13 13.78 -14.27
CA ALA A 84 -5.93 14.11 -13.51
C ALA A 84 -6.02 15.57 -13.03
N SER A 85 -6.54 15.76 -11.82
CA SER A 85 -6.78 17.07 -11.24
C SER A 85 -6.60 17.01 -9.73
N GLN A 86 -6.44 18.18 -9.13
CA GLN A 86 -6.40 18.28 -7.68
C GLN A 86 -7.68 17.76 -7.03
N LYS A 87 -8.83 18.03 -7.66
CA LYS A 87 -10.12 17.54 -7.16
C LYS A 87 -10.19 16.02 -7.16
N ALA A 88 -9.80 15.37 -8.26
CA ALA A 88 -9.80 13.91 -8.36
C ALA A 88 -8.86 13.28 -7.33
N MET A 89 -7.68 13.86 -7.13
CA MET A 89 -6.74 13.42 -6.11
C MET A 89 -7.31 13.53 -4.70
N MET A 90 -7.97 14.63 -4.39
CA MET A 90 -8.59 14.85 -3.08
C MET A 90 -9.77 13.90 -2.85
N ASP A 91 -10.55 13.62 -3.89
CA ASP A 91 -11.63 12.65 -3.83
C ASP A 91 -11.07 11.24 -3.56
N GLU A 92 -10.00 10.86 -4.24
CA GLU A 92 -9.32 9.57 -4.03
C GLU A 92 -8.78 9.47 -2.60
N TYR A 93 -8.12 10.52 -2.12
CA TYR A 93 -7.62 10.61 -0.74
C TYR A 93 -8.75 10.40 0.28
N ARG A 94 -9.88 11.05 0.07
CA ARG A 94 -11.05 10.92 0.93
C ARG A 94 -11.63 9.51 0.91
N LEU A 95 -11.78 8.92 -0.28
CA LEU A 95 -12.31 7.56 -0.43
C LEU A 95 -11.40 6.52 0.22
N LEU A 96 -10.10 6.63 0.04
CA LEU A 96 -9.13 5.72 0.66
C LEU A 96 -9.11 5.89 2.18
N SER A 97 -9.21 7.12 2.67
CA SER A 97 -9.28 7.40 4.11
C SER A 97 -10.54 6.78 4.74
N ASN A 98 -11.68 6.93 4.09
CA ASN A 98 -12.93 6.33 4.54
C ASN A 98 -12.87 4.81 4.51
N PHE A 99 -12.26 4.24 3.48
CA PHE A 99 -12.06 2.80 3.36
C PHE A 99 -11.24 2.26 4.55
N LEU A 100 -10.10 2.89 4.86
CA LEU A 100 -9.28 2.46 5.99
C LEU A 100 -9.97 2.69 7.34
N GLU A 101 -10.70 3.78 7.50
CA GLU A 101 -11.47 4.04 8.71
C GLU A 101 -12.46 2.91 8.97
N ASN A 102 -13.13 2.42 7.92
CA ASN A 102 -14.04 1.28 8.02
C ASN A 102 -13.29 -0.02 8.33
N GLN A 103 -12.12 -0.24 7.71
CA GLN A 103 -11.31 -1.44 7.96
C GLN A 103 -10.77 -1.48 9.40
N VAL A 104 -10.31 -0.35 9.89
CA VAL A 104 -9.75 -0.24 11.24
C VAL A 104 -10.86 -0.23 12.30
N GLY A 105 -12.04 0.28 11.95
CA GLY A 105 -13.16 0.39 12.88
C GLY A 105 -13.00 1.52 13.86
N GLY A 106 -12.23 2.57 13.50
CA GLY A 106 -11.99 3.70 14.38
C GLY A 106 -11.40 4.90 13.67
N LEU A 107 -11.44 6.03 14.34
CA LEU A 107 -10.91 7.28 13.82
C LEU A 107 -9.38 7.26 13.74
N PRO A 108 -8.79 8.04 12.82
CA PRO A 108 -7.33 8.11 12.74
C PRO A 108 -6.70 8.75 13.97
N ASP A 109 -5.46 8.36 14.26
CA ASP A 109 -4.68 8.93 15.36
C ASP A 109 -4.18 10.34 15.04
N SER A 110 -3.94 10.61 13.76
CA SER A 110 -3.61 11.96 13.31
C SER A 110 -4.12 12.23 11.91
N LYS A 111 -4.42 13.50 11.65
CA LYS A 111 -4.85 13.97 10.35
C LYS A 111 -4.20 15.34 10.13
N VAL A 112 -3.02 15.32 9.54
CA VAL A 112 -2.23 16.52 9.28
C VAL A 112 -1.74 16.52 7.85
N ASN A 113 -1.63 17.70 7.26
CA ASN A 113 -0.92 17.97 6.02
C ASN A 113 -0.76 16.77 5.06
N ARG A 114 -1.74 16.51 4.21
CA ARG A 114 -1.69 15.47 3.18
C ARG A 114 -1.62 14.04 3.71
N LYS A 115 -1.79 13.83 5.03
CA LYS A 115 -1.65 12.51 5.65
C LYS A 115 -2.74 12.25 6.67
N THR A 116 -3.30 11.04 6.60
CA THR A 116 -4.17 10.49 7.64
C THR A 116 -3.50 9.22 8.14
N THR A 117 -3.30 9.08 9.44
CA THR A 117 -2.47 8.04 10.03
C THR A 117 -3.20 7.28 11.13
N TRP A 118 -3.06 5.95 11.12
CA TRP A 118 -3.49 5.04 12.19
C TRP A 118 -2.25 4.29 12.70
N ARG A 119 -2.05 4.27 14.02
CA ARG A 119 -0.88 3.63 14.64
C ARG A 119 -1.22 2.30 15.26
N PHE A 120 -0.30 1.34 15.10
CA PHE A 120 -0.42 -0.02 15.62
C PHE A 120 0.91 -0.47 16.22
N ASN A 121 0.89 -1.64 16.88
CA ASN A 121 2.11 -2.21 17.47
C ASN A 121 3.18 -2.54 16.42
N TRP A 122 2.77 -2.92 15.21
CA TRP A 122 3.69 -3.28 14.14
C TRP A 122 4.22 -2.08 13.36
N GLY A 123 3.58 -0.93 13.48
CA GLY A 123 3.91 0.27 12.71
C GLY A 123 2.69 1.14 12.50
N LEU A 124 2.51 1.66 11.28
CA LEU A 124 1.38 2.53 10.99
C LEU A 124 0.80 2.30 9.59
N LEU A 125 -0.48 2.64 9.45
CA LEU A 125 -1.16 2.84 8.17
C LEU A 125 -1.25 4.34 7.91
N GLU A 126 -1.03 4.71 6.66
CA GLU A 126 -1.10 6.09 6.24
C GLU A 126 -1.82 6.17 4.91
N VAL A 127 -2.73 7.14 4.77
CA VAL A 127 -3.21 7.58 3.46
C VAL A 127 -2.58 8.93 3.22
N SER A 128 -1.89 9.08 2.11
CA SER A 128 -1.27 10.35 1.74
C SER A 128 -1.44 10.60 0.25
N TYR A 129 -1.31 11.86 -0.16
CA TYR A 129 -1.37 12.21 -1.56
C TYR A 129 -0.15 13.01 -1.98
N GLU A 130 0.25 12.82 -3.24
CA GLU A 130 1.35 13.52 -3.86
C GLU A 130 0.80 14.44 -4.95
N PRO A 131 0.82 15.77 -4.75
CA PRO A 131 0.25 16.71 -5.72
C PRO A 131 0.86 16.62 -7.13
N ARG A 132 2.14 16.26 -7.21
CA ARG A 132 2.82 16.13 -8.50
C ARG A 132 2.34 14.94 -9.31
N ALA A 133 1.92 13.86 -8.63
CA ALA A 133 1.43 12.66 -9.25
C ALA A 133 -0.09 12.66 -9.42
N TYR A 134 -0.80 13.62 -8.82
CA TYR A 134 -2.25 13.66 -8.77
C TYR A 134 -2.85 12.34 -8.28
N GLN A 135 -2.22 11.75 -7.28
CA GLN A 135 -2.57 10.43 -6.80
C GLN A 135 -2.48 10.35 -5.27
N ALA A 136 -3.43 9.61 -4.67
CA ALA A 136 -3.38 9.23 -3.27
C ALA A 136 -3.08 7.74 -3.18
N ASP A 137 -2.34 7.34 -2.16
CA ASP A 137 -1.97 5.96 -1.91
C ASP A 137 -2.11 5.61 -0.43
N ILE A 138 -2.22 4.30 -0.16
CA ILE A 138 -2.12 3.76 1.19
C ILE A 138 -0.69 3.26 1.40
N PHE A 139 -0.16 3.49 2.59
CA PHE A 139 1.15 2.97 2.99
C PHE A 139 1.05 2.18 4.29
N MET A 140 1.75 1.06 4.34
CA MET A 140 2.15 0.42 5.59
C MET A 140 3.61 0.80 5.83
N LYS A 141 3.90 1.37 7.00
CA LYS A 141 5.26 1.74 7.40
C LYS A 141 5.63 0.97 8.66
N PHE A 142 6.74 0.26 8.62
CA PHE A 142 7.17 -0.61 9.71
C PHE A 142 8.20 0.09 10.58
N GLN A 143 8.18 -0.23 11.86
CA GLN A 143 9.15 0.30 12.82
C GLN A 143 10.44 -0.49 12.81
#